data_ef440268db65b3a6c9ff88937f9c1bde
#
_entry.id   ef440268db65b3a6c9ff88937f9c1bde
#
_cell.length_a   1.000
_cell.length_b   1.000
_cell.length_c   1.000
_cell.angle_alpha   90.00
_cell.angle_beta   90.00
_cell.angle_gamma   90.00
#
_symmetry.space_group_name_H-M   'P 1'
#
loop_
_entity.id
_entity.type
_entity.pdbx_description
1 polymer ?
#
loop_
_entity_poly.entity_id
_entity_poly.type
_entity_poly.pdbx_seq_one_letter_code
_entity_poly.pdbx_strand_id
1 'polypeptide(L)'
;AGTEWQSAVLTAGCEEAFAKAYGEANERNVCDFLTFSPDNPSSIRNCLAQARSNARAVRTALTSEMWDALNGAWLELQRFEKKRMDREEFARFLDWVKNVSLVFDGSAYRTMLRNDAYWFSRLGLHLERADNTARILDVKYYVLLPKEEHVGGPLDYYQWTSILRSVSALTA
;
A
#
# COMPACT_ATOMS: atom_id res chain seq x y z
N ALA A 1 16.28 11.97 -10.35
CA ALA A 1 14.87 12.18 -9.93
C ALA A 1 13.88 11.34 -10.73
N GLY A 2 13.98 11.23 -12.06
CA GLY A 2 13.04 10.45 -12.89
C GLY A 2 13.11 8.94 -12.65
N THR A 3 14.30 8.39 -12.47
CA THR A 3 14.53 6.95 -12.24
C THR A 3 13.95 6.43 -10.91
N GLU A 4 13.94 7.22 -9.86
CA GLU A 4 13.39 6.83 -8.55
C GLU A 4 11.87 6.67 -8.59
N TRP A 5 11.17 7.63 -9.21
CA TRP A 5 9.71 7.56 -9.36
C TRP A 5 9.28 6.48 -10.34
N GLN A 6 10.07 6.23 -11.37
CA GLN A 6 9.84 5.12 -12.29
C GLN A 6 10.00 3.77 -11.58
N SER A 7 10.96 3.66 -10.66
CA SER A 7 11.12 2.45 -9.83
C SER A 7 9.91 2.19 -8.93
N ALA A 8 9.25 3.23 -8.41
CA ALA A 8 8.03 3.07 -7.61
C ALA A 8 6.86 2.50 -8.44
N VAL A 9 6.69 2.96 -9.68
CA VAL A 9 5.68 2.43 -10.60
C VAL A 9 5.98 0.97 -10.97
N LEU A 10 7.25 0.65 -11.23
CA LEU A 10 7.72 -0.70 -11.52
C LEU A 10 7.46 -1.65 -10.34
N THR A 11 7.79 -1.23 -9.11
CA THR A 11 7.51 -2.01 -7.89
C THR A 11 6.03 -2.33 -7.75
N ALA A 12 5.18 -1.38 -8.08
CA ALA A 12 3.73 -1.57 -8.06
C ALA A 12 3.21 -2.46 -9.21
N GLY A 13 4.03 -2.76 -10.22
CA GLY A 13 3.66 -3.60 -11.37
C GLY A 13 2.55 -2.98 -12.23
N CYS A 14 2.58 -1.65 -12.41
CA CYS A 14 1.51 -0.92 -13.07
C CYS A 14 2.01 0.06 -14.15
N GLU A 15 3.16 -0.23 -14.78
CA GLU A 15 3.83 0.63 -15.76
C GLU A 15 2.95 0.96 -16.96
N GLU A 16 2.28 -0.04 -17.53
CA GLU A 16 1.43 0.17 -18.70
C GLU A 16 0.23 1.08 -18.38
N ALA A 17 -0.42 0.86 -17.25
CA ALA A 17 -1.55 1.67 -16.81
C ALA A 17 -1.09 3.11 -16.50
N PHE A 18 0.05 3.25 -15.83
CA PHE A 18 0.65 4.56 -15.56
C PHE A 18 0.99 5.33 -16.83
N ALA A 19 1.68 4.69 -17.78
CA ALA A 19 2.08 5.32 -19.03
C ALA A 19 0.88 5.81 -19.88
N LYS A 20 -0.24 5.08 -19.83
CA LYS A 20 -1.49 5.49 -20.49
C LYS A 20 -2.14 6.70 -19.83
N ALA A 21 -2.07 6.81 -18.50
CA ALA A 21 -2.79 7.84 -17.75
C ALA A 21 -1.98 9.13 -17.57
N TYR A 22 -0.65 9.05 -17.35
CA TYR A 22 0.15 10.18 -16.87
C TYR A 22 1.38 10.49 -17.75
N GLY A 23 1.94 9.55 -18.48
CA GLY A 23 3.09 9.71 -19.34
C GLY A 23 4.43 9.86 -18.61
N GLU A 24 4.64 10.92 -17.82
CA GLU A 24 5.91 11.19 -17.14
C GLU A 24 5.88 10.78 -15.67
N ALA A 25 6.89 9.99 -15.25
CA ALA A 25 7.07 9.56 -13.85
C ALA A 25 7.77 10.66 -13.03
N ASN A 26 6.99 11.53 -12.43
CA ASN A 26 7.41 12.52 -11.46
C ASN A 26 6.65 12.33 -10.13
N GLU A 27 7.12 12.99 -9.06
CA GLU A 27 6.55 12.86 -7.71
C GLU A 27 5.01 13.00 -7.72
N ARG A 28 4.50 14.05 -8.33
CA ARG A 28 3.08 14.33 -8.35
C ARG A 28 2.26 13.26 -9.06
N ASN A 29 2.67 12.89 -10.26
CA ASN A 29 1.94 11.93 -11.09
C ASN A 29 1.95 10.54 -10.47
N VAL A 30 3.10 10.11 -9.93
CA VAL A 30 3.23 8.79 -9.30
C VAL A 30 2.44 8.74 -8.00
N CYS A 31 2.53 9.77 -7.14
CA CYS A 31 1.74 9.83 -5.92
C CYS A 31 0.23 9.80 -6.22
N ASP A 32 -0.26 10.60 -7.16
CA ASP A 32 -1.66 10.62 -7.55
C ASP A 32 -2.11 9.26 -8.11
N PHE A 33 -1.33 8.68 -9.01
CA PHE A 33 -1.63 7.38 -9.61
C PHE A 33 -1.71 6.23 -8.59
N LEU A 34 -0.78 6.18 -7.65
CA LEU A 34 -0.74 5.13 -6.63
C LEU A 34 -1.78 5.33 -5.52
N THR A 35 -2.26 6.56 -5.33
CA THR A 35 -3.21 6.85 -4.24
C THR A 35 -4.66 6.95 -4.70
N PHE A 36 -4.96 7.73 -5.73
CA PHE A 36 -6.33 8.12 -6.07
C PHE A 36 -6.79 7.72 -7.47
N SER A 37 -5.87 7.36 -8.38
CA SER A 37 -6.26 7.06 -9.76
C SER A 37 -7.26 5.90 -9.84
N PRO A 38 -8.41 6.09 -10.51
CA PRO A 38 -9.35 5.01 -10.78
C PRO A 38 -8.78 3.98 -11.78
N ASP A 39 -7.82 4.39 -12.61
CA ASP A 39 -7.20 3.55 -13.66
C ASP A 39 -6.16 2.59 -13.09
N ASN A 40 -5.74 2.77 -11.83
CA ASN A 40 -4.87 1.85 -11.11
C ASN A 40 -5.69 0.95 -10.19
N PRO A 41 -5.89 -0.34 -10.52
CA PRO A 41 -6.64 -1.28 -9.67
C PRO A 41 -6.06 -1.41 -8.25
N SER A 42 -4.75 -1.17 -8.09
CA SER A 42 -4.02 -1.24 -6.82
C SER A 42 -3.85 0.13 -6.15
N SER A 43 -4.51 1.19 -6.61
CA SER A 43 -4.51 2.46 -5.88
C SER A 43 -5.16 2.31 -4.51
N ILE A 44 -4.71 3.12 -3.53
CA ILE A 44 -5.29 3.13 -2.18
C ILE A 44 -6.82 3.30 -2.24
N ARG A 45 -7.28 4.19 -3.11
CA ARG A 45 -8.71 4.41 -3.37
C ARG A 45 -9.43 3.13 -3.80
N ASN A 46 -8.92 2.46 -4.83
CA ASN A 46 -9.57 1.28 -5.38
C ASN A 46 -9.46 0.08 -4.43
N CYS A 47 -8.36 -0.07 -3.70
CA CYS A 47 -8.22 -1.08 -2.65
C CYS A 47 -9.28 -0.89 -1.55
N LEU A 48 -9.48 0.33 -1.05
CA LEU A 48 -10.52 0.61 -0.05
C LEU A 48 -11.95 0.43 -0.60
N ALA A 49 -12.19 0.84 -1.86
CA ALA A 49 -13.48 0.61 -2.53
C ALA A 49 -13.79 -0.88 -2.66
N GLN A 50 -12.81 -1.66 -3.11
CA GLN A 50 -12.95 -3.11 -3.28
C GLN A 50 -13.11 -3.82 -1.93
N ALA A 51 -12.31 -3.45 -0.94
CA ALA A 51 -12.43 -4.00 0.42
C ALA A 51 -13.84 -3.76 0.99
N ARG A 52 -14.36 -2.53 0.83
CA ARG A 52 -15.71 -2.19 1.26
C ARG A 52 -16.79 -2.95 0.48
N SER A 53 -16.62 -3.13 -0.82
CA SER A 53 -17.54 -3.93 -1.65
C SER A 53 -17.55 -5.39 -1.21
N ASN A 54 -16.38 -5.99 -1.00
CA ASN A 54 -16.24 -7.35 -0.49
C ASN A 54 -16.86 -7.50 0.90
N ALA A 55 -16.62 -6.55 1.80
CA ALA A 55 -17.20 -6.54 3.14
C ALA A 55 -18.74 -6.50 3.12
N ARG A 56 -19.34 -5.78 2.17
CA ARG A 56 -20.79 -5.78 1.96
C ARG A 56 -21.32 -7.14 1.53
N ALA A 57 -20.62 -7.82 0.63
CA ALA A 57 -21.02 -9.14 0.12
C ALA A 57 -21.00 -10.21 1.22
N VAL A 58 -20.09 -10.09 2.19
CA VAL A 58 -19.94 -11.05 3.31
C VAL A 58 -20.30 -10.44 4.66
N ARG A 59 -21.25 -9.51 4.71
CA ARG A 59 -21.55 -8.69 5.91
C ARG A 59 -21.82 -9.53 7.17
N THR A 60 -22.40 -10.70 7.05
CA THR A 60 -22.72 -11.60 8.16
C THR A 60 -21.48 -12.30 8.75
N ALA A 61 -20.37 -12.34 8.02
CA ALA A 61 -19.10 -12.90 8.48
C ALA A 61 -18.22 -11.86 9.20
N LEU A 62 -18.58 -10.58 9.12
CA LEU A 62 -17.82 -9.48 9.72
C LEU A 62 -18.48 -8.98 11.00
N THR A 63 -17.67 -8.53 11.95
CA THR A 63 -18.14 -7.83 13.14
C THR A 63 -18.54 -6.39 12.84
N SER A 64 -19.28 -5.77 13.76
CA SER A 64 -19.67 -4.36 13.62
C SER A 64 -18.45 -3.46 13.59
N GLU A 65 -17.46 -3.73 14.45
CA GLU A 65 -16.22 -2.97 14.55
C GLU A 65 -15.40 -2.99 13.26
N MET A 66 -15.33 -4.15 12.60
CA MET A 66 -14.66 -4.27 11.28
C MET A 66 -15.39 -3.45 10.22
N TRP A 67 -16.72 -3.55 10.19
CA TRP A 67 -17.51 -2.78 9.25
C TRP A 67 -17.39 -1.28 9.46
N ASP A 68 -17.49 -0.82 10.71
CA ASP A 68 -17.43 0.59 11.05
C ASP A 68 -16.05 1.18 10.75
N ALA A 69 -14.97 0.44 11.03
CA ALA A 69 -13.61 0.84 10.67
C ALA A 69 -13.47 1.03 9.16
N LEU A 70 -13.90 0.07 8.37
CA LEU A 70 -13.76 0.11 6.92
C LEU A 70 -14.68 1.14 6.26
N ASN A 71 -15.94 1.23 6.71
CA ASN A 71 -16.90 2.20 6.17
C ASN A 71 -16.52 3.65 6.57
N GLY A 72 -16.05 3.84 7.79
CA GLY A 72 -15.51 5.13 8.24
C GLY A 72 -14.31 5.58 7.42
N ALA A 73 -13.36 4.65 7.19
CA ALA A 73 -12.20 4.91 6.33
C ALA A 73 -12.60 5.31 4.89
N TRP A 74 -13.59 4.64 4.31
CA TRP A 74 -14.10 5.00 2.99
C TRP A 74 -14.68 6.41 2.94
N LEU A 75 -15.46 6.80 3.95
CA LEU A 75 -16.07 8.13 4.00
C LEU A 75 -15.02 9.23 4.22
N GLU A 76 -13.97 8.94 4.97
CA GLU A 76 -12.87 9.87 5.21
C GLU A 76 -11.97 10.01 3.98
N LEU A 77 -11.68 8.91 3.27
CA LEU A 77 -10.93 8.94 2.02
C LEU A 77 -11.54 9.91 1.01
N GLN A 78 -12.87 9.95 0.89
CA GLN A 78 -13.57 10.88 -0.01
C GLN A 78 -13.33 12.36 0.31
N ARG A 79 -12.92 12.70 1.53
CA ARG A 79 -12.53 14.06 1.92
C ARG A 79 -11.13 14.39 1.43
N PHE A 80 -10.21 13.40 1.48
CA PHE A 80 -8.86 13.56 0.95
C PHE A 80 -8.85 13.70 -0.57
N GLU A 81 -9.66 12.94 -1.30
CA GLU A 81 -9.76 13.01 -2.78
C GLU A 81 -10.11 14.40 -3.30
N LYS A 82 -10.86 15.17 -2.53
CA LYS A 82 -11.31 16.52 -2.90
C LYS A 82 -10.28 17.61 -2.58
N LYS A 83 -9.19 17.25 -1.92
CA LYS A 83 -8.22 18.20 -1.38
C LYS A 83 -6.91 18.10 -2.15
N ARG A 84 -6.39 19.25 -2.60
CA ARG A 84 -5.00 19.31 -3.05
C ARG A 84 -4.10 19.32 -1.82
N MET A 85 -3.34 18.25 -1.63
CA MET A 85 -2.43 18.07 -0.49
C MET A 85 -1.05 18.62 -0.81
N ASP A 86 -0.44 19.32 0.13
CA ASP A 86 0.99 19.56 0.16
C ASP A 86 1.75 18.33 0.65
N ARG A 87 3.08 18.40 0.72
CA ARG A 87 3.92 17.26 1.09
C ARG A 87 3.69 16.79 2.53
N GLU A 88 3.45 17.71 3.46
CA GLU A 88 3.19 17.36 4.85
C GLU A 88 1.80 16.74 5.03
N GLU A 89 0.80 17.30 4.35
CA GLU A 89 -0.55 16.74 4.33
C GLU A 89 -0.57 15.35 3.69
N PHE A 90 0.20 15.14 2.62
CA PHE A 90 0.35 13.82 2.00
C PHE A 90 1.01 12.80 2.93
N ALA A 91 2.02 13.19 3.68
CA ALA A 91 2.62 12.32 4.68
C ALA A 91 1.61 11.93 5.78
N ARG A 92 0.82 12.90 6.29
CA ARG A 92 -0.28 12.62 7.24
C ARG A 92 -1.36 11.72 6.65
N PHE A 93 -1.68 11.87 5.37
CA PHE A 93 -2.60 10.97 4.66
C PHE A 93 -2.05 9.53 4.63
N LEU A 94 -0.77 9.32 4.32
CA LEU A 94 -0.16 7.99 4.33
C LEU A 94 -0.13 7.37 5.73
N ASP A 95 0.12 8.16 6.77
CA ASP A 95 0.05 7.68 8.16
C ASP A 95 -1.38 7.32 8.57
N TRP A 96 -2.36 8.09 8.10
CA TRP A 96 -3.77 7.73 8.27
C TRP A 96 -4.11 6.39 7.59
N VAL A 97 -3.64 6.14 6.35
CA VAL A 97 -3.85 4.86 5.64
C VAL A 97 -3.28 3.69 6.44
N LYS A 98 -2.05 3.83 6.97
CA LYS A 98 -1.45 2.81 7.85
C LYS A 98 -2.31 2.55 9.07
N ASN A 99 -2.80 3.62 9.72
CA ASN A 99 -3.65 3.49 10.90
C ASN A 99 -4.99 2.80 10.59
N VAL A 100 -5.61 3.09 9.45
CA VAL A 100 -6.82 2.38 8.98
C VAL A 100 -6.58 0.87 8.92
N SER A 101 -5.46 0.45 8.34
CA SER A 101 -5.08 -0.97 8.25
C SER A 101 -4.91 -1.60 9.63
N LEU A 102 -4.21 -0.91 10.55
CA LEU A 102 -4.00 -1.38 11.92
C LEU A 102 -5.31 -1.50 12.71
N VAL A 103 -6.21 -0.53 12.56
CA VAL A 103 -7.52 -0.54 13.24
C VAL A 103 -8.37 -1.70 12.71
N PHE A 104 -8.41 -1.92 11.39
CA PHE A 104 -9.15 -3.02 10.79
C PHE A 104 -8.61 -4.39 11.24
N ASP A 105 -7.28 -4.60 11.16
CA ASP A 105 -6.65 -5.85 11.59
C ASP A 105 -6.83 -6.09 13.09
N GLY A 106 -6.69 -5.06 13.91
CA GLY A 106 -6.95 -5.10 15.37
C GLY A 106 -8.40 -5.46 15.68
N SER A 107 -9.36 -4.89 14.98
CA SER A 107 -10.78 -5.22 15.10
C SER A 107 -11.04 -6.69 14.74
N ALA A 108 -10.52 -7.15 13.60
CA ALA A 108 -10.63 -8.55 13.17
C ALA A 108 -10.02 -9.50 14.22
N TYR A 109 -8.83 -9.20 14.70
CA TYR A 109 -8.14 -10.02 15.69
C TYR A 109 -8.91 -10.13 17.01
N ARG A 110 -9.51 -9.04 17.46
CA ARG A 110 -10.19 -8.95 18.79
C ARG A 110 -11.61 -9.47 18.78
N THR A 111 -12.33 -9.31 17.68
CA THR A 111 -13.79 -9.47 17.66
C THR A 111 -14.30 -10.58 16.77
N MET A 112 -13.50 -11.04 15.78
CA MET A 112 -13.92 -12.06 14.84
C MET A 112 -13.81 -13.48 15.43
N LEU A 113 -14.81 -14.30 15.21
CA LEU A 113 -14.77 -15.72 15.58
C LEU A 113 -13.65 -16.45 14.80
N ARG A 114 -12.97 -17.38 15.45
CA ARG A 114 -11.86 -18.19 14.87
C ARG A 114 -12.42 -19.33 14.01
N ASN A 115 -13.21 -18.98 13.00
CA ASN A 115 -13.80 -19.88 12.03
C ASN A 115 -13.10 -19.72 10.64
N ASP A 116 -13.62 -20.38 9.62
CA ASP A 116 -13.07 -20.35 8.27
C ASP A 116 -12.95 -18.93 7.71
N ALA A 117 -13.93 -18.06 7.98
CA ALA A 117 -13.89 -16.67 7.50
C ALA A 117 -12.67 -15.91 8.07
N TYR A 118 -12.34 -16.11 9.37
CA TYR A 118 -11.13 -15.55 9.96
C TYR A 118 -9.87 -16.11 9.29
N TRP A 119 -9.79 -17.41 9.14
CA TRP A 119 -8.58 -18.03 8.58
C TRP A 119 -8.36 -17.68 7.11
N PHE A 120 -9.42 -17.60 6.29
CA PHE A 120 -9.31 -17.13 4.92
C PHE A 120 -8.91 -15.64 4.85
N SER A 121 -9.42 -14.80 5.75
CA SER A 121 -8.98 -13.40 5.84
C SER A 121 -7.49 -13.30 6.17
N ARG A 122 -6.99 -14.10 7.13
CA ARG A 122 -5.56 -14.17 7.46
C ARG A 122 -4.71 -14.69 6.30
N LEU A 123 -5.19 -15.70 5.60
CA LEU A 123 -4.51 -16.22 4.41
C LEU A 123 -4.34 -15.12 3.35
N GLY A 124 -5.40 -14.38 3.03
CA GLY A 124 -5.35 -13.26 2.09
C GLY A 124 -4.33 -12.20 2.50
N LEU A 125 -4.34 -11.80 3.78
CA LEU A 125 -3.36 -10.85 4.33
C LEU A 125 -1.91 -11.32 4.13
N HIS A 126 -1.63 -12.59 4.41
CA HIS A 126 -0.26 -13.11 4.31
C HIS A 126 0.18 -13.30 2.85
N LEU A 127 -0.73 -13.67 1.94
CA LEU A 127 -0.44 -13.73 0.50
C LEU A 127 -0.08 -12.34 -0.05
N GLU A 128 -0.86 -11.33 0.28
CA GLU A 128 -0.59 -9.94 -0.10
C GLU A 128 0.77 -9.46 0.43
N ARG A 129 1.07 -9.73 1.70
CA ARG A 129 2.35 -9.36 2.29
C ARG A 129 3.54 -10.10 1.64
N ALA A 130 3.37 -11.34 1.26
CA ALA A 130 4.40 -12.11 0.56
C ALA A 130 4.68 -11.52 -0.83
N ASP A 131 3.64 -11.23 -1.60
CA ASP A 131 3.76 -10.61 -2.94
C ASP A 131 4.46 -9.25 -2.84
N ASN A 132 4.00 -8.37 -1.96
CA ASN A 132 4.61 -7.04 -1.77
C ASN A 132 6.08 -7.13 -1.33
N THR A 133 6.41 -8.04 -0.43
CA THR A 133 7.79 -8.24 0.03
C THR A 133 8.67 -8.71 -1.13
N ALA A 134 8.19 -9.67 -1.93
CA ALA A 134 8.92 -10.17 -3.10
C ALA A 134 9.18 -9.06 -4.13
N ARG A 135 8.18 -8.22 -4.43
CA ARG A 135 8.32 -7.08 -5.35
C ARG A 135 9.34 -6.05 -4.87
N ILE A 136 9.32 -5.71 -3.59
CA ILE A 136 10.30 -4.77 -3.02
C ILE A 136 11.72 -5.33 -3.11
N LEU A 137 11.91 -6.63 -2.85
CA LEU A 137 13.20 -7.29 -2.99
C LEU A 137 13.67 -7.33 -4.45
N ASP A 138 12.77 -7.62 -5.37
CA ASP A 138 13.05 -7.66 -6.81
C ASP A 138 13.58 -6.31 -7.30
N VAL A 139 12.91 -5.22 -6.94
CA VAL A 139 13.37 -3.86 -7.28
C VAL A 139 14.74 -3.54 -6.66
N LYS A 140 15.00 -3.97 -5.43
CA LYS A 140 16.32 -3.78 -4.82
C LYS A 140 17.43 -4.42 -5.64
N TYR A 141 17.22 -5.64 -6.09
CA TYR A 141 18.25 -6.38 -6.84
C TYR A 141 18.42 -5.91 -8.29
N TYR A 142 17.35 -5.57 -8.98
CA TYR A 142 17.40 -5.28 -10.41
C TYR A 142 17.47 -3.79 -10.76
N VAL A 143 17.01 -2.90 -9.88
CA VAL A 143 16.88 -1.46 -10.19
C VAL A 143 17.78 -0.60 -9.31
N LEU A 144 17.88 -0.89 -8.02
CA LEU A 144 18.57 -0.03 -7.05
C LEU A 144 20.05 -0.34 -6.85
N LEU A 145 20.55 -1.47 -7.34
CA LEU A 145 21.98 -1.77 -7.36
C LEU A 145 22.56 -1.45 -8.75
N PRO A 146 23.25 -0.32 -8.91
CA PRO A 146 24.05 -0.10 -10.10
C PRO A 146 25.11 -1.20 -10.24
N LYS A 147 25.38 -1.64 -11.47
CA LYS A 147 26.33 -2.74 -11.76
C LYS A 147 27.77 -2.50 -11.27
N GLU A 148 28.10 -1.28 -10.88
CA GLU A 148 29.46 -0.84 -10.50
C GLU A 148 29.62 -0.58 -8.97
N GLU A 149 28.56 -0.65 -8.18
CA GLU A 149 28.66 -0.42 -6.74
C GLU A 149 28.91 -1.74 -5.98
N HIS A 150 29.86 -1.70 -5.06
CA HIS A 150 30.18 -2.83 -4.20
C HIS A 150 29.01 -3.09 -3.24
N VAL A 151 28.54 -4.33 -3.21
CA VAL A 151 27.64 -4.85 -2.19
C VAL A 151 28.27 -4.62 -0.81
N GLY A 152 27.49 -4.06 0.13
CA GLY A 152 27.97 -3.72 1.49
C GLY A 152 28.46 -2.30 1.66
N GLY A 153 28.37 -1.44 0.62
CA GLY A 153 28.67 -0.02 0.74
C GLY A 153 27.61 0.77 1.53
N PRO A 154 27.90 2.05 1.90
CA PRO A 154 26.98 2.88 2.68
C PRO A 154 25.59 3.02 2.02
N LEU A 155 25.53 3.16 0.71
CA LEU A 155 24.27 3.27 -0.04
C LEU A 155 23.46 1.99 0.05
N ASP A 156 24.10 0.84 -0.10
CA ASP A 156 23.48 -0.48 0.04
C ASP A 156 22.88 -0.67 1.45
N TYR A 157 23.62 -0.28 2.48
CA TYR A 157 23.12 -0.29 3.86
C TYR A 157 21.86 0.57 4.06
N TYR A 158 21.85 1.80 3.53
CA TYR A 158 20.68 2.68 3.63
C TYR A 158 19.47 2.12 2.87
N GLN A 159 19.67 1.54 1.71
CA GLN A 159 18.60 0.92 0.92
C GLN A 159 18.02 -0.29 1.66
N TRP A 160 18.85 -1.17 2.21
CA TRP A 160 18.39 -2.30 3.02
C TRP A 160 17.64 -1.86 4.27
N THR A 161 18.13 -0.84 4.96
CA THR A 161 17.45 -0.26 6.13
C THR A 161 16.05 0.25 5.74
N SER A 162 15.92 0.92 4.60
CA SER A 162 14.64 1.40 4.10
C SER A 162 13.68 0.27 3.75
N ILE A 163 14.17 -0.79 3.12
CA ILE A 163 13.40 -2.00 2.82
C ILE A 163 12.91 -2.66 4.10
N LEU A 164 13.78 -2.91 5.05
CA LEU A 164 13.42 -3.53 6.34
C LEU A 164 12.36 -2.70 7.08
N ARG A 165 12.46 -1.37 7.05
CA ARG A 165 11.43 -0.48 7.60
C ARG A 165 10.09 -0.63 6.87
N SER A 166 10.11 -0.69 5.54
CA SER A 166 8.88 -0.78 4.73
C SER A 166 8.10 -2.07 4.99
N VAL A 167 8.78 -3.16 5.28
CA VAL A 167 8.17 -4.47 5.61
C VAL A 167 8.00 -4.70 7.11
N SER A 168 8.25 -3.69 7.95
CA SER A 168 8.16 -3.75 9.43
C SER A 168 9.10 -4.83 10.04
N ALA A 169 10.27 -5.05 9.43
CA ALA A 169 11.27 -6.00 9.87
C ALA A 169 12.50 -5.34 10.54
N LEU A 170 12.49 -4.03 10.73
CA LEU A 170 13.52 -3.28 11.45
C LEU A 170 12.95 -2.83 12.78
N THR A 171 13.51 -3.33 13.88
CA THR A 171 13.30 -2.77 15.22
C THR A 171 14.23 -1.57 15.41
N ALA A 172 13.69 -0.50 16.01
CA ALA A 172 14.47 0.72 16.31
C ALA A 172 15.54 0.45 17.38
#